data_dd97bfca78fedde0c77d5489a7626826
#
_entry.id   dd97bfca78fedde0c77d5489a7626826
#
_cell.length_a   1.000
_cell.length_b   1.000
_cell.length_c   1.000
_cell.angle_alpha   90.00
_cell.angle_beta   90.00
_cell.angle_gamma   90.00
#
_symmetry.space_group_name_H-M   'P 1'
#
loop_
_entity.id
_entity.type
_entity.pdbx_description
1 polymer ?
#
loop_
_entity_poly.entity_id
_entity_poly.type
_entity_poly.pdbx_seq_one_letter_code
_entity_poly.pdbx_strand_id
1 'polypeptide(L)'
;LVTRNLTWTLPHVEKAYREWYRILKPGGVLINFDADYSAALEDEQQGGKKHELPENHAHKLVPDDLMAENDAITMEIGAYHGPRPQWDVQLLIEAGFERVTVDKGIYKRIYAEIDEFINPTPIFTIAAFK
;
A
#
# COMPACT_ATOMS: atom_id res chain seq x y z
N LEU A 1 13.16 -1.80 -10.39
CA LEU A 1 13.01 -1.63 -8.94
C LEU A 1 11.66 -2.20 -8.53
N VAL A 2 11.62 -2.96 -7.43
CA VAL A 2 10.37 -3.51 -6.89
C VAL A 2 10.26 -3.15 -5.41
N THR A 3 9.06 -2.73 -4.99
CA THR A 3 8.73 -2.48 -3.59
C THR A 3 7.43 -3.20 -3.22
N ARG A 4 7.30 -3.57 -1.95
CA ARG A 4 6.07 -4.17 -1.42
C ARG A 4 5.86 -3.70 0.02
N ASN A 5 4.63 -3.26 0.33
CA ASN A 5 4.23 -2.80 1.66
C ASN A 5 5.22 -1.78 2.25
N LEU A 6 5.66 -0.83 1.42
CA LEU A 6 6.68 0.16 1.80
C LEU A 6 6.17 1.59 1.72
N THR A 7 5.53 1.98 0.63
CA THR A 7 5.24 3.39 0.39
C THR A 7 4.18 3.93 1.35
N TRP A 8 3.31 3.09 1.86
CA TRP A 8 2.33 3.46 2.88
C TRP A 8 2.97 3.88 4.22
N THR A 9 4.20 3.41 4.50
CA THR A 9 4.93 3.75 5.74
C THR A 9 5.76 5.04 5.63
N LEU A 10 5.81 5.65 4.44
CA LEU A 10 6.65 6.82 4.18
C LEU A 10 5.82 8.10 4.29
N PRO A 11 6.12 9.02 5.24
CA PRO A 11 5.42 10.30 5.34
C PRO A 11 5.67 11.22 4.13
N HIS A 12 6.75 10.98 3.38
CA HIS A 12 7.18 11.76 2.22
C HIS A 12 7.44 10.85 1.00
N VAL A 13 6.44 10.11 0.58
CA VAL A 13 6.55 9.15 -0.53
C VAL A 13 6.94 9.82 -1.86
N GLU A 14 6.58 11.10 -2.06
CA GLU A 14 6.96 11.88 -3.22
C GLU A 14 8.49 12.01 -3.38
N LYS A 15 9.24 12.07 -2.25
CA LYS A 15 10.71 12.09 -2.28
C LYS A 15 11.27 10.74 -2.71
N ALA A 16 10.68 9.65 -2.22
CA ALA A 16 11.06 8.30 -2.62
C ALA A 16 10.85 8.09 -4.13
N TYR A 17 9.69 8.49 -4.67
CA TYR A 17 9.39 8.37 -6.09
C TYR A 17 10.36 9.16 -6.97
N ARG A 18 10.73 10.39 -6.59
CA ARG A 18 11.74 11.20 -7.30
C ARG A 18 13.12 10.54 -7.27
N GLU A 19 13.55 10.00 -6.12
CA GLU A 19 14.82 9.29 -6.00
C GLU A 19 14.83 7.98 -6.79
N TRP A 20 13.76 7.22 -6.77
CA TRP A 20 13.65 6.00 -7.56
C TRP A 20 13.66 6.30 -9.06
N TYR A 21 12.97 7.36 -9.49
CA TYR A 21 13.08 7.84 -10.87
C TYR A 21 14.52 8.19 -11.21
N ARG A 22 15.21 8.93 -10.35
CA ARG A 22 16.60 9.36 -10.58
C ARG A 22 17.54 8.19 -10.80
N ILE A 23 17.46 7.14 -9.96
CA ILE A 23 18.37 5.99 -9.99
C ILE A 23 18.04 4.97 -11.07
N LEU A 24 16.79 4.91 -11.54
CA LEU A 24 16.41 4.01 -12.63
C LEU A 24 17.11 4.44 -13.93
N LYS A 25 17.58 3.47 -14.70
CA LYS A 25 18.09 3.69 -16.05
C LYS A 25 16.94 4.07 -16.99
N PRO A 26 17.21 4.75 -18.13
CA PRO A 26 16.23 4.93 -19.20
C PRO A 26 15.60 3.58 -19.59
N GLY A 27 14.28 3.52 -19.73
CA GLY A 27 13.52 2.28 -19.95
C GLY A 27 13.36 1.41 -18.71
N GLY A 28 13.82 1.86 -17.56
CA GLY A 28 13.65 1.15 -16.29
C GLY A 28 12.20 1.21 -15.78
N VAL A 29 11.84 0.25 -14.94
CA VAL A 29 10.49 0.10 -14.39
C VAL A 29 10.54 0.09 -12.86
N LEU A 30 9.65 0.84 -12.22
CA LEU A 30 9.27 0.70 -10.82
C LEU A 30 8.00 -0.15 -10.75
N ILE A 31 8.01 -1.19 -9.93
CA ILE A 31 6.81 -1.96 -9.58
C ILE A 31 6.58 -1.82 -8.07
N ASN A 32 5.43 -1.31 -7.68
CA ASN A 32 5.03 -1.14 -6.28
C ASN A 32 3.77 -1.95 -5.99
N PHE A 33 3.84 -2.84 -4.99
CA PHE A 33 2.71 -3.55 -4.41
C PHE A 33 2.39 -2.91 -3.06
N ASP A 34 1.21 -2.31 -2.93
CA ASP A 34 0.85 -1.61 -1.70
C ASP A 34 -0.68 -1.59 -1.49
N ALA A 35 -1.13 -0.98 -0.40
CA ALA A 35 -2.54 -0.80 -0.08
C ALA A 35 -2.79 0.58 0.52
N ASP A 36 -4.06 0.96 0.64
CA ASP A 36 -4.50 2.14 1.37
C ASP A 36 -4.90 1.72 2.78
N TYR A 37 -3.90 1.52 3.64
CA TYR A 37 -4.11 1.00 5.00
C TYR A 37 -4.83 2.02 5.89
N SER A 38 -4.56 3.30 5.76
CA SER A 38 -5.23 4.35 6.53
C SER A 38 -6.71 4.45 6.17
N ALA A 39 -7.05 4.45 4.88
CA ALA A 39 -8.44 4.47 4.45
C ALA A 39 -9.22 3.21 4.88
N ALA A 40 -8.56 2.03 4.86
CA ALA A 40 -9.16 0.80 5.36
C ALA A 40 -9.43 0.85 6.86
N LEU A 41 -8.51 1.41 7.65
CA LEU A 41 -8.67 1.57 9.09
C LEU A 41 -9.75 2.60 9.43
N GLU A 42 -9.82 3.71 8.70
CA GLU A 42 -10.92 4.69 8.83
C GLU A 42 -12.29 4.07 8.57
N ASP A 43 -12.41 3.27 7.50
CA ASP A 43 -13.66 2.56 7.18
C ASP A 43 -14.07 1.61 8.32
N GLU A 44 -13.13 0.83 8.87
CA GLU A 44 -13.38 -0.04 10.02
C GLU A 44 -13.86 0.75 11.25
N GLN A 45 -13.24 1.88 11.55
CA GLN A 45 -13.61 2.74 12.69
C GLN A 45 -14.99 3.38 12.52
N GLN A 46 -15.44 3.58 11.28
CA GLN A 46 -16.77 4.11 10.95
C GLN A 46 -17.84 3.01 10.85
N GLY A 47 -17.52 1.78 11.21
CA GLY A 47 -18.46 0.65 11.20
C GLY A 47 -18.47 -0.15 9.89
N GLY A 48 -17.45 0.03 9.06
CA GLY A 48 -17.21 -0.82 7.89
C GLY A 48 -16.91 -2.26 8.27
N LYS A 49 -16.94 -3.15 7.28
CA LYS A 49 -16.71 -4.58 7.52
C LYS A 49 -15.24 -4.85 7.80
N LYS A 50 -14.98 -5.37 8.99
CA LYS A 50 -13.70 -5.98 9.29
C LYS A 50 -13.59 -7.33 8.57
N HIS A 51 -12.47 -7.56 7.86
CA HIS A 51 -12.21 -8.87 7.27
C HIS A 51 -12.00 -9.90 8.38
N GLU A 52 -12.77 -11.00 8.34
CA GLU A 52 -12.50 -12.15 9.20
C GLU A 52 -11.18 -12.80 8.78
N LEU A 53 -10.23 -12.82 9.71
CA LEU A 53 -8.93 -13.45 9.50
C LEU A 53 -8.95 -14.89 9.98
N PRO A 54 -8.22 -15.82 9.31
CA PRO A 54 -8.02 -17.18 9.79
C PRO A 54 -7.47 -17.22 11.22
N GLU A 55 -7.79 -18.29 11.97
CA GLU A 55 -7.36 -18.43 13.37
C GLU A 55 -5.84 -18.39 13.55
N ASN A 56 -5.09 -18.92 12.57
CA ASN A 56 -3.63 -18.94 12.54
C ASN A 56 -2.99 -17.73 11.88
N HIS A 57 -3.78 -16.67 11.57
CA HIS A 57 -3.25 -15.45 10.96
C HIS A 57 -2.31 -14.71 11.93
N ALA A 58 -1.18 -14.21 11.40
CA ALA A 58 -0.15 -13.55 12.20
C ALA A 58 -0.67 -12.37 13.04
N HIS A 59 -1.61 -11.58 12.53
CA HIS A 59 -2.20 -10.45 13.27
C HIS A 59 -3.00 -10.90 14.52
N LYS A 60 -3.52 -12.11 14.55
CA LYS A 60 -4.21 -12.66 15.74
C LYS A 60 -3.25 -13.02 16.88
N LEU A 61 -1.95 -13.08 16.59
CA LEU A 61 -0.90 -13.37 17.56
C LEU A 61 -0.27 -12.09 18.14
N VAL A 62 -0.63 -10.92 17.60
CA VAL A 62 -0.12 -9.63 18.07
C VAL A 62 -0.96 -9.15 19.25
N PRO A 63 -0.35 -8.74 20.39
CA PRO A 63 -1.06 -8.16 21.52
C PRO A 63 -1.88 -6.92 21.13
N ASP A 64 -3.04 -6.73 21.79
CA ASP A 64 -3.98 -5.65 21.45
C ASP A 64 -3.37 -4.24 21.62
N ASP A 65 -2.49 -4.05 22.59
CA ASP A 65 -1.78 -2.78 22.82
C ASP A 65 -0.83 -2.45 21.67
N LEU A 66 -0.13 -3.44 21.12
CA LEU A 66 0.73 -3.25 19.96
C LEU A 66 -0.08 -3.03 18.68
N MET A 67 -1.24 -3.67 18.54
CA MET A 67 -2.14 -3.39 17.43
C MET A 67 -2.68 -1.97 17.50
N ALA A 68 -3.07 -1.48 18.68
CA ALA A 68 -3.54 -0.11 18.86
C ALA A 68 -2.44 0.93 18.56
N GLU A 69 -1.19 0.65 18.92
CA GLU A 69 -0.04 1.49 18.57
C GLU A 69 0.19 1.51 17.05
N ASN A 70 0.15 0.35 16.40
CA ASN A 70 0.26 0.25 14.95
C ASN A 70 -0.84 1.04 14.23
N ASP A 71 -2.08 0.95 14.71
CA ASP A 71 -3.21 1.68 14.14
C ASP A 71 -3.03 3.20 14.31
N ALA A 72 -2.55 3.65 15.46
CA ALA A 72 -2.25 5.07 15.70
C ALA A 72 -1.16 5.59 14.75
N ILE A 73 -0.08 4.82 14.55
CA ILE A 73 1.00 5.15 13.61
C ILE A 73 0.47 5.17 12.17
N THR A 74 -0.37 4.18 11.79
CA THR A 74 -0.98 4.10 10.47
C THR A 74 -1.82 5.35 10.16
N MET A 75 -2.61 5.81 11.12
CA MET A 75 -3.42 7.02 10.98
C MET A 75 -2.57 8.29 10.91
N GLU A 76 -1.53 8.39 11.73
CA GLU A 76 -0.61 9.53 11.72
C GLU A 76 0.11 9.66 10.37
N ILE A 77 0.65 8.57 9.84
CA ILE A 77 1.29 8.57 8.51
C ILE A 77 0.26 8.83 7.41
N GLY A 78 -0.91 8.22 7.50
CA GLY A 78 -2.00 8.37 6.53
C GLY A 78 -2.46 9.82 6.35
N ALA A 79 -2.33 10.65 7.40
CA ALA A 79 -2.67 12.07 7.33
C ALA A 79 -1.81 12.87 6.32
N TYR A 80 -0.65 12.33 5.91
CA TYR A 80 0.21 12.92 4.87
C TYR A 80 -0.11 12.40 3.46
N HIS A 81 -1.01 11.42 3.34
CA HIS A 81 -1.32 10.75 2.08
C HIS A 81 -2.67 11.20 1.52
N GLY A 82 -2.76 11.27 0.20
CA GLY A 82 -4.03 11.35 -0.51
C GLY A 82 -4.61 9.95 -0.79
N PRO A 83 -5.82 9.87 -1.38
CA PRO A 83 -6.47 8.59 -1.71
C PRO A 83 -5.61 7.72 -2.64
N ARG A 84 -5.30 6.54 -2.21
CA ARG A 84 -4.42 5.60 -2.94
C ARG A 84 -5.24 4.59 -3.77
N PRO A 85 -4.76 4.16 -4.92
CA PRO A 85 -3.48 4.48 -5.59
C PRO A 85 -3.51 5.74 -6.47
N GLN A 86 -4.62 6.49 -6.53
CA GLN A 86 -4.77 7.64 -7.42
C GLN A 86 -3.73 8.73 -7.12
N TRP A 87 -3.52 9.01 -5.85
CA TRP A 87 -2.51 9.96 -5.39
C TRP A 87 -1.08 9.52 -5.78
N ASP A 88 -0.76 8.23 -5.64
CA ASP A 88 0.53 7.68 -6.07
C ASP A 88 0.77 7.90 -7.56
N VAL A 89 -0.25 7.68 -8.41
CA VAL A 89 -0.17 7.91 -9.86
C VAL A 89 0.21 9.35 -10.17
N GLN A 90 -0.43 10.31 -9.50
CA GLN A 90 -0.10 11.73 -9.66
C GLN A 90 1.35 12.01 -9.30
N LEU A 91 1.81 11.55 -8.14
CA LEU A 91 3.18 11.77 -7.67
C LEU A 91 4.24 11.12 -8.59
N LEU A 92 3.93 9.96 -9.16
CA LEU A 92 4.81 9.27 -10.10
C LEU A 92 4.94 10.05 -11.42
N ILE A 93 3.84 10.59 -11.94
CA ILE A 93 3.86 11.46 -13.13
C ILE A 93 4.66 12.74 -12.82
N GLU A 94 4.45 13.36 -11.66
CA GLU A 94 5.20 14.53 -11.22
C GLU A 94 6.69 14.23 -11.00
N ALA A 95 7.05 13.00 -10.63
CA ALA A 95 8.43 12.54 -10.54
C ALA A 95 9.11 12.34 -11.91
N GLY A 96 8.34 12.27 -13.01
CA GLY A 96 8.82 12.18 -14.38
C GLY A 96 8.57 10.84 -15.08
N PHE A 97 7.87 9.88 -14.45
CA PHE A 97 7.53 8.62 -15.12
C PHE A 97 6.58 8.89 -16.30
N GLU A 98 6.90 8.33 -17.48
CA GLU A 98 6.17 8.59 -18.73
C GLU A 98 4.85 7.83 -18.82
N ARG A 99 4.80 6.64 -18.20
CA ARG A 99 3.62 5.78 -18.18
C ARG A 99 3.46 5.14 -16.81
N VAL A 100 2.24 5.22 -16.29
CA VAL A 100 1.87 4.59 -15.02
C VAL A 100 0.64 3.71 -15.26
N THR A 101 0.69 2.46 -14.83
CA THR A 101 -0.43 1.53 -14.88
C THR A 101 -0.77 1.04 -13.49
N VAL A 102 -2.06 0.87 -13.21
CA VAL A 102 -2.58 0.39 -11.93
C VAL A 102 -3.39 -0.89 -12.13
N ASP A 103 -3.14 -1.87 -11.29
CA ASP A 103 -3.91 -3.11 -11.25
C ASP A 103 -4.47 -3.34 -9.84
N LYS A 104 -5.77 -3.09 -9.68
CA LYS A 104 -6.52 -3.40 -8.45
C LYS A 104 -7.01 -4.85 -8.40
N GLY A 105 -6.99 -5.56 -9.53
CA GLY A 105 -7.38 -6.97 -9.61
C GLY A 105 -6.32 -7.93 -9.08
N ILE A 106 -5.11 -7.46 -8.81
CA ILE A 106 -4.00 -8.28 -8.30
C ILE A 106 -4.37 -9.00 -7.00
N TYR A 107 -5.09 -8.33 -6.10
CA TYR A 107 -5.51 -8.90 -4.81
C TYR A 107 -6.26 -10.21 -4.98
N LYS A 108 -7.27 -10.24 -5.86
CA LYS A 108 -8.08 -11.43 -6.12
C LYS A 108 -7.31 -12.59 -6.77
N ARG A 109 -6.21 -12.28 -7.47
CA ARG A 109 -5.36 -13.30 -8.10
C ARG A 109 -4.35 -13.90 -7.14
N ILE A 110 -3.82 -13.08 -6.22
CA ILE A 110 -2.86 -13.54 -5.22
C ILE A 110 -3.58 -14.28 -4.08
N TYR A 111 -4.70 -13.74 -3.62
CA TYR A 111 -5.48 -14.27 -2.50
C TYR A 111 -6.79 -14.89 -3.02
N ALA A 112 -6.67 -15.80 -4.00
CA ALA A 112 -7.80 -16.56 -4.53
C ALA A 112 -8.41 -17.50 -3.45
N GLU A 113 -7.56 -17.98 -2.55
CA GLU A 113 -7.91 -18.74 -1.36
C GLU A 113 -7.55 -17.93 -0.11
N ILE A 114 -8.38 -18.05 0.94
CA ILE A 114 -8.14 -17.40 2.22
C ILE A 114 -7.28 -18.32 3.06
N ASP A 115 -6.07 -17.91 3.34
CA ASP A 115 -5.10 -18.62 4.17
C ASP A 115 -4.47 -17.70 5.23
N GLU A 116 -3.52 -18.21 6.01
CA GLU A 116 -2.82 -17.47 7.06
C GLU A 116 -1.97 -16.29 6.57
N PHE A 117 -1.75 -16.18 5.25
CA PHE A 117 -0.95 -15.13 4.62
C PHE A 117 -1.79 -14.05 3.95
N ILE A 118 -3.13 -14.15 4.02
CA ILE A 118 -4.00 -13.15 3.40
C ILE A 118 -3.72 -11.76 3.94
N ASN A 119 -3.59 -10.78 3.05
CA ASN A 119 -3.58 -9.38 3.48
C ASN A 119 -5.02 -8.93 3.74
N PRO A 120 -5.37 -8.47 4.97
CA PRO A 120 -6.72 -8.02 5.28
C PRO A 120 -7.14 -6.80 4.45
N THR A 121 -6.19 -5.97 4.04
CA THR A 121 -6.45 -4.80 3.19
C THR A 121 -6.18 -5.13 1.73
N PRO A 122 -7.14 -4.88 0.82
CA PRO A 122 -6.92 -5.13 -0.61
C PRO A 122 -5.74 -4.35 -1.17
N ILE A 123 -4.74 -5.09 -1.68
CA ILE A 123 -3.56 -4.51 -2.32
C ILE A 123 -3.83 -4.15 -3.78
N PHE A 124 -3.08 -3.18 -4.27
CA PHE A 124 -2.96 -2.83 -5.68
C PHE A 124 -1.50 -2.97 -6.14
N THR A 125 -1.31 -3.01 -7.46
CA THR A 125 0.03 -2.90 -8.07
C THR A 125 0.08 -1.66 -8.94
N ILE A 126 1.18 -0.94 -8.85
CA ILE A 126 1.53 0.14 -9.76
C ILE A 126 2.79 -0.26 -10.52
N ALA A 127 2.77 -0.14 -11.85
CA ALA A 127 3.97 -0.20 -12.67
C ALA A 127 4.19 1.15 -13.35
N ALA A 128 5.33 1.79 -13.04
CA ALA A 128 5.71 3.09 -13.55
C ALA A 128 6.99 2.97 -14.40
N PHE A 129 6.97 3.52 -15.61
CA PHE A 129 8.00 3.36 -16.63
C PHE A 129 8.72 4.69 -16.85
N LYS A 130 10.07 4.64 -16.82
CA LYS A 130 10.96 5.77 -17.10
C LYS A 130 11.37 5.78 -18.55
#